data_4bde1fca5093ada3f217f3778a5fe59e
#
_entry.id   4bde1fca5093ada3f217f3778a5fe59e
#
_cell.length_a   1.000
_cell.length_b   1.000
_cell.length_c   1.000
_cell.angle_alpha   90.00
_cell.angle_beta   90.00
_cell.angle_gamma   90.00
#
_symmetry.space_group_name_H-M   'P 1'
#
loop_
_entity.id
_entity.type
_entity.pdbx_description
1 polymer ?
#
loop_
_entity_poly.entity_id
_entity_poly.type
_entity_poly.pdbx_seq_one_letter_code
_entity_poly.pdbx_strand_id
1 'polypeptide(L)'
;GDTYISADAQASAAKQLTDVEALIAQGANALIILAMDKDAIGPAVDKAAAEGIPVVGYDRLIEDNRAFYLTFDNKGVGKIIAETVKAAKPEGNYAIIKGDPGDPNAAFLLEGMMEVIGGDVTAGKIKIVGEAFSDGWKPENAQKDREQILTGNNNAVDAVLAENDGMAGGAIAALSAQGLNVPIGGQDGDLAALNRVARGTQTVSVWKDSRELGKAAADIASALAGGAALDAIPNAVKWSGGDKGVEMNAIFLAPTPITKDNLNVVID
;
A
#
# COMPACT_ATOMS: atom_id res chain seq x y z
N GLY A 1 10.26 -26.91 -13.76
CA GLY A 1 9.71 -25.76 -13.03
C GLY A 1 9.48 -24.61 -13.99
N ASP A 2 8.72 -23.62 -13.59
CA ASP A 2 8.40 -22.46 -14.39
C ASP A 2 9.63 -21.55 -14.59
N THR A 3 9.69 -20.85 -15.70
CA THR A 3 10.73 -19.85 -15.97
C THR A 3 10.21 -18.48 -15.59
N TYR A 4 10.97 -17.76 -14.77
CA TYR A 4 10.66 -16.39 -14.38
C TYR A 4 11.46 -15.40 -15.20
N ILE A 5 10.77 -14.44 -15.81
CA ILE A 5 11.35 -13.27 -16.48
C ILE A 5 10.74 -12.00 -15.88
N SER A 6 11.51 -10.92 -15.80
CA SER A 6 11.04 -9.67 -15.18
C SER A 6 11.49 -8.45 -15.96
N ALA A 7 10.72 -7.38 -15.80
CA ALA A 7 11.05 -6.04 -16.28
C ALA A 7 10.78 -5.02 -15.17
N ASP A 8 11.58 -3.97 -15.12
CA ASP A 8 11.42 -2.85 -14.19
C ASP A 8 10.91 -1.62 -14.96
N ALA A 9 9.71 -1.21 -14.63
CA ALA A 9 9.07 -0.04 -15.23
C ALA A 9 9.71 1.31 -14.84
N GLN A 10 10.61 1.32 -13.86
CA GLN A 10 11.32 2.52 -13.39
C GLN A 10 10.38 3.69 -13.04
N ALA A 11 9.28 3.37 -12.36
CA ALA A 11 8.20 4.30 -12.00
C ALA A 11 7.56 5.02 -13.20
N SER A 12 7.57 4.39 -14.40
CA SER A 12 6.95 4.94 -15.61
C SER A 12 5.84 4.02 -16.11
N ALA A 13 4.60 4.53 -16.08
CA ALA A 13 3.44 3.80 -16.63
C ALA A 13 3.60 3.53 -18.14
N ALA A 14 4.13 4.48 -18.89
CA ALA A 14 4.39 4.31 -20.34
C ALA A 14 5.42 3.21 -20.61
N LYS A 15 6.50 3.16 -19.80
CA LYS A 15 7.50 2.10 -19.91
C LYS A 15 6.88 0.75 -19.54
N GLN A 16 6.02 0.70 -18.52
CA GLN A 16 5.35 -0.54 -18.11
C GLN A 16 4.55 -1.17 -19.24
N LEU A 17 3.83 -0.38 -20.06
CA LEU A 17 3.13 -0.89 -21.24
C LEU A 17 4.09 -1.54 -22.24
N THR A 18 5.20 -0.89 -22.55
CA THR A 18 6.24 -1.43 -23.44
C THR A 18 6.85 -2.71 -22.86
N ASP A 19 7.12 -2.74 -21.55
CA ASP A 19 7.66 -3.92 -20.88
C ASP A 19 6.70 -5.11 -20.94
N VAL A 20 5.40 -4.89 -20.74
CA VAL A 20 4.38 -5.94 -20.87
C VAL A 20 4.34 -6.49 -22.29
N GLU A 21 4.36 -5.63 -23.32
CA GLU A 21 4.43 -6.07 -24.73
C GLU A 21 5.69 -6.91 -25.00
N ALA A 22 6.83 -6.50 -24.45
CA ALA A 22 8.08 -7.25 -24.59
C ALA A 22 8.03 -8.61 -23.91
N LEU A 23 7.43 -8.71 -22.71
CA LEU A 23 7.26 -9.99 -22.00
C LEU A 23 6.30 -10.93 -22.77
N ILE A 24 5.21 -10.42 -23.31
CA ILE A 24 4.30 -11.18 -24.19
C ILE A 24 5.04 -11.72 -25.40
N ALA A 25 5.83 -10.87 -26.09
CA ALA A 25 6.61 -11.26 -27.25
C ALA A 25 7.70 -12.31 -26.94
N GLN A 26 8.17 -12.37 -25.68
CA GLN A 26 9.08 -13.39 -25.19
C GLN A 26 8.39 -14.71 -24.83
N GLY A 27 7.07 -14.80 -24.99
CA GLY A 27 6.30 -16.03 -24.75
C GLY A 27 5.84 -16.21 -23.30
N ALA A 28 5.61 -15.13 -22.55
CA ALA A 28 5.01 -15.21 -21.22
C ALA A 28 3.65 -15.94 -21.29
N ASN A 29 3.43 -16.90 -20.37
CA ASN A 29 2.18 -17.65 -20.27
C ASN A 29 1.25 -17.11 -19.16
N ALA A 30 1.75 -16.27 -18.28
CA ALA A 30 1.01 -15.48 -17.31
C ALA A 30 1.79 -14.20 -17.00
N LEU A 31 1.10 -13.17 -16.59
CA LEU A 31 1.68 -11.89 -16.17
C LEU A 31 1.34 -11.59 -14.72
N ILE A 32 2.34 -11.20 -13.94
CA ILE A 32 2.18 -10.65 -12.59
C ILE A 32 2.56 -9.17 -12.70
N ILE A 33 1.61 -8.26 -12.48
CA ILE A 33 1.78 -6.84 -12.72
C ILE A 33 1.53 -6.04 -11.44
N LEU A 34 2.54 -5.31 -10.96
CA LEU A 34 2.39 -4.24 -10.00
C LEU A 34 2.13 -2.95 -10.79
N ALA A 35 0.88 -2.52 -10.89
CA ALA A 35 0.50 -1.39 -11.74
C ALA A 35 1.14 -0.08 -11.26
N MET A 36 1.78 0.64 -12.16
CA MET A 36 2.36 1.96 -11.86
C MET A 36 1.30 3.04 -11.73
N ASP A 37 0.21 2.89 -12.49
CA ASP A 37 -0.94 3.81 -12.48
C ASP A 37 -2.22 3.03 -12.81
N LYS A 38 -3.26 3.23 -11.99
CA LYS A 38 -4.54 2.50 -12.08
C LYS A 38 -5.30 2.73 -13.38
N ASP A 39 -5.15 3.89 -13.99
CA ASP A 39 -5.87 4.26 -15.21
C ASP A 39 -5.07 3.92 -16.47
N ALA A 40 -3.74 4.03 -16.40
CA ALA A 40 -2.86 3.77 -17.54
C ALA A 40 -2.64 2.29 -17.84
N ILE A 41 -2.93 1.36 -16.90
CA ILE A 41 -2.62 -0.07 -17.07
C ILE A 41 -3.59 -0.82 -18.01
N GLY A 42 -4.77 -0.28 -18.29
CA GLY A 42 -5.81 -0.94 -19.10
C GLY A 42 -5.32 -1.53 -20.42
N PRO A 43 -4.58 -0.80 -21.26
CA PRO A 43 -4.05 -1.33 -22.52
C PRO A 43 -3.15 -2.56 -22.36
N ALA A 44 -2.43 -2.70 -21.24
CA ALA A 44 -1.64 -3.90 -20.96
C ALA A 44 -2.51 -5.13 -20.72
N VAL A 45 -3.64 -4.95 -20.00
CA VAL A 45 -4.63 -6.02 -19.78
C VAL A 45 -5.31 -6.41 -21.10
N ASP A 46 -5.67 -5.42 -21.93
CA ASP A 46 -6.26 -5.67 -23.26
C ASP A 46 -5.32 -6.49 -24.13
N LYS A 47 -4.04 -6.15 -24.14
CA LYS A 47 -3.02 -6.88 -24.91
C LYS A 47 -2.86 -8.31 -24.42
N ALA A 48 -2.74 -8.52 -23.11
CA ALA A 48 -2.64 -9.85 -22.52
C ALA A 48 -3.87 -10.70 -22.84
N ALA A 49 -5.08 -10.12 -22.71
CA ALA A 49 -6.33 -10.81 -22.99
C ALA A 49 -6.46 -11.21 -24.47
N ALA A 50 -6.01 -10.37 -25.41
CA ALA A 50 -6.02 -10.68 -26.84
C ALA A 50 -5.14 -11.91 -27.18
N GLU A 51 -4.09 -12.14 -26.42
CA GLU A 51 -3.20 -13.30 -26.57
C GLU A 51 -3.58 -14.48 -25.64
N GLY A 52 -4.70 -14.36 -24.88
CA GLY A 52 -5.15 -15.38 -23.95
C GLY A 52 -4.24 -15.55 -22.72
N ILE A 53 -3.45 -14.55 -22.38
CA ILE A 53 -2.50 -14.57 -21.27
C ILE A 53 -3.19 -14.04 -20.01
N PRO A 54 -3.29 -14.83 -18.92
CA PRO A 54 -3.89 -14.37 -17.68
C PRO A 54 -3.02 -13.32 -16.96
N VAL A 55 -3.70 -12.41 -16.26
CA VAL A 55 -3.07 -11.32 -15.51
C VAL A 55 -3.38 -11.45 -14.01
N VAL A 56 -2.36 -11.35 -13.18
CA VAL A 56 -2.45 -11.19 -11.73
C VAL A 56 -2.06 -9.74 -11.41
N GLY A 57 -3.01 -8.94 -10.94
CA GLY A 57 -2.75 -7.64 -10.33
C GLY A 57 -2.14 -7.85 -8.94
N TYR A 58 -0.84 -7.55 -8.84
CA TYR A 58 -0.03 -7.77 -7.66
C TYR A 58 0.02 -6.51 -6.80
N ASP A 59 -0.42 -6.63 -5.55
CA ASP A 59 -0.49 -5.57 -4.54
C ASP A 59 -1.41 -4.40 -4.93
N ARG A 60 -1.26 -3.80 -6.10
CA ARG A 60 -2.06 -2.68 -6.58
C ARG A 60 -3.23 -3.14 -7.43
N LEU A 61 -4.38 -2.50 -7.25
CA LEU A 61 -5.59 -2.84 -7.98
C LEU A 61 -5.44 -2.54 -9.48
N ILE A 62 -5.69 -3.56 -10.29
CA ILE A 62 -6.01 -3.45 -11.72
C ILE A 62 -7.50 -3.74 -11.83
N GLU A 63 -8.34 -2.71 -11.90
CA GLU A 63 -9.80 -2.86 -11.85
C GLU A 63 -10.37 -3.31 -13.20
N ASP A 64 -10.17 -4.61 -13.47
CA ASP A 64 -10.61 -5.31 -14.67
C ASP A 64 -10.98 -6.75 -14.31
N ASN A 65 -12.16 -7.22 -14.72
CA ASN A 65 -12.65 -8.55 -14.38
C ASN A 65 -11.88 -9.71 -15.04
N ARG A 66 -10.99 -9.41 -15.98
CA ARG A 66 -10.05 -10.36 -16.60
C ARG A 66 -8.76 -10.54 -15.81
N ALA A 67 -8.49 -9.66 -14.84
CA ALA A 67 -7.36 -9.76 -13.94
C ALA A 67 -7.77 -10.39 -12.61
N PHE A 68 -6.88 -11.18 -12.02
CA PHE A 68 -7.00 -11.65 -10.65
C PHE A 68 -6.37 -10.64 -9.70
N TYR A 69 -7.07 -10.20 -8.66
CA TYR A 69 -6.54 -9.23 -7.70
C TYR A 69 -5.95 -9.92 -6.47
N LEU A 70 -4.67 -9.75 -6.24
CA LEU A 70 -3.95 -10.27 -5.08
C LEU A 70 -3.28 -9.13 -4.31
N THR A 71 -3.68 -8.92 -3.06
CA THR A 71 -3.14 -7.87 -2.20
C THR A 71 -3.31 -8.22 -0.72
N PHE A 72 -2.95 -7.29 0.17
CA PHE A 72 -3.33 -7.32 1.59
C PHE A 72 -4.67 -6.59 1.82
N ASP A 73 -5.29 -6.79 2.99
CA ASP A 73 -6.42 -5.96 3.43
C ASP A 73 -5.95 -4.54 3.73
N ASN A 74 -5.80 -3.70 2.69
CA ASN A 74 -5.27 -2.34 2.82
C ASN A 74 -6.18 -1.44 3.68
N LYS A 75 -7.49 -1.65 3.66
CA LYS A 75 -8.41 -0.95 4.56
C LYS A 75 -8.18 -1.35 6.01
N GLY A 76 -7.99 -2.65 6.27
CA GLY A 76 -7.56 -3.18 7.57
C GLY A 76 -6.21 -2.61 8.01
N VAL A 77 -5.25 -2.46 7.10
CA VAL A 77 -3.96 -1.79 7.38
C VAL A 77 -4.19 -0.37 7.87
N GLY A 78 -4.99 0.43 7.16
CA GLY A 78 -5.33 1.80 7.55
C GLY A 78 -5.97 1.88 8.93
N LYS A 79 -6.90 0.96 9.24
CA LYS A 79 -7.51 0.84 10.58
C LYS A 79 -6.45 0.59 11.66
N ILE A 80 -5.58 -0.39 11.47
CA ILE A 80 -4.54 -0.76 12.44
C ILE A 80 -3.61 0.43 12.71
N ILE A 81 -3.17 1.14 11.66
CA ILE A 81 -2.36 2.35 11.81
C ILE A 81 -3.07 3.38 12.69
N ALA A 82 -4.33 3.70 12.36
CA ALA A 82 -5.10 4.71 13.06
C ALA A 82 -5.43 4.30 14.50
N GLU A 83 -5.82 3.06 14.75
CA GLU A 83 -6.09 2.52 16.09
C GLU A 83 -4.86 2.62 16.98
N THR A 84 -3.70 2.20 16.48
CA THR A 84 -2.45 2.19 17.28
C THR A 84 -1.98 3.62 17.57
N VAL A 85 -2.00 4.51 16.60
CA VAL A 85 -1.62 5.91 16.79
C VAL A 85 -2.61 6.62 17.73
N LYS A 86 -3.92 6.40 17.54
CA LYS A 86 -4.98 6.96 18.42
C LYS A 86 -4.88 6.45 19.84
N ALA A 87 -4.52 5.18 20.06
CA ALA A 87 -4.29 4.66 21.41
C ALA A 87 -3.15 5.40 22.11
N ALA A 88 -2.09 5.78 21.38
CA ALA A 88 -0.97 6.56 21.92
C ALA A 88 -1.29 8.05 22.08
N LYS A 89 -2.18 8.62 21.27
CA LYS A 89 -2.59 10.03 21.32
C LYS A 89 -4.08 10.16 20.98
N PRO A 90 -5.00 10.03 21.95
CA PRO A 90 -6.44 9.97 21.66
C PRO A 90 -7.07 11.25 21.09
N GLU A 91 -6.46 12.39 21.34
CA GLU A 91 -6.97 13.71 20.94
C GLU A 91 -5.81 14.61 20.49
N GLY A 92 -6.10 15.59 19.63
CA GLY A 92 -5.12 16.59 19.22
C GLY A 92 -5.07 16.83 17.70
N ASN A 93 -4.01 17.45 17.27
CA ASN A 93 -3.76 17.83 15.89
C ASN A 93 -3.06 16.68 15.15
N TYR A 94 -3.74 16.10 14.18
CA TYR A 94 -3.23 15.00 13.35
C TYR A 94 -2.83 15.50 11.97
N ALA A 95 -1.76 14.93 11.43
CA ALA A 95 -1.44 15.05 10.01
C ALA A 95 -1.53 13.69 9.32
N ILE A 96 -1.97 13.68 8.07
CA ILE A 96 -2.07 12.48 7.24
C ILE A 96 -1.12 12.63 6.06
N ILE A 97 -0.19 11.69 5.89
CA ILE A 97 0.71 11.61 4.74
C ILE A 97 0.27 10.43 3.89
N LYS A 98 -0.34 10.75 2.75
CA LYS A 98 -0.93 9.78 1.83
C LYS A 98 0.08 9.33 0.79
N GLY A 99 -0.12 8.14 0.24
CA GLY A 99 0.68 7.57 -0.82
C GLY A 99 0.50 8.26 -2.18
N ASP A 100 0.86 7.54 -3.24
CA ASP A 100 0.72 8.02 -4.61
C ASP A 100 -0.76 8.08 -5.02
N PRO A 101 -1.26 9.19 -5.58
CA PRO A 101 -2.65 9.32 -6.00
C PRO A 101 -3.05 8.39 -7.17
N GLY A 102 -2.09 7.89 -7.94
CA GLY A 102 -2.30 6.89 -9.00
C GLY A 102 -2.42 5.45 -8.47
N ASP A 103 -2.22 5.24 -7.16
CA ASP A 103 -2.32 3.94 -6.50
C ASP A 103 -3.59 3.87 -5.64
N PRO A 104 -4.56 2.99 -5.96
CA PRO A 104 -5.80 2.84 -5.17
C PRO A 104 -5.56 2.48 -3.70
N ASN A 105 -4.42 1.89 -3.37
CA ASN A 105 -4.09 1.54 -1.99
C ASN A 105 -4.08 2.77 -1.06
N ALA A 106 -3.66 3.94 -1.56
CA ALA A 106 -3.71 5.17 -0.78
C ALA A 106 -5.16 5.53 -0.35
N ALA A 107 -6.13 5.37 -1.25
CA ALA A 107 -7.53 5.61 -0.92
C ALA A 107 -8.07 4.59 0.10
N PHE A 108 -7.75 3.30 -0.07
CA PHE A 108 -8.19 2.25 0.86
C PHE A 108 -7.60 2.41 2.27
N LEU A 109 -6.31 2.78 2.35
CA LEU A 109 -5.65 3.08 3.63
C LEU A 109 -6.34 4.26 4.33
N LEU A 110 -6.55 5.38 3.60
CA LEU A 110 -7.25 6.55 4.15
C LEU A 110 -8.66 6.20 4.60
N GLU A 111 -9.41 5.42 3.82
CA GLU A 111 -10.76 4.97 4.19
C GLU A 111 -10.72 4.20 5.53
N GLY A 112 -9.79 3.26 5.67
CA GLY A 112 -9.59 2.52 6.91
C GLY A 112 -9.22 3.41 8.09
N MET A 113 -8.33 4.40 7.89
CA MET A 113 -7.98 5.38 8.91
C MET A 113 -9.20 6.19 9.34
N MET A 114 -9.99 6.68 8.39
CA MET A 114 -11.16 7.52 8.67
C MET A 114 -12.31 6.74 9.33
N GLU A 115 -12.44 5.44 9.13
CA GLU A 115 -13.37 4.62 9.92
C GLU A 115 -13.04 4.63 11.43
N VAL A 116 -11.77 4.78 11.78
CA VAL A 116 -11.32 4.80 13.19
C VAL A 116 -11.39 6.19 13.81
N ILE A 117 -10.94 7.22 13.07
CA ILE A 117 -10.81 8.56 13.64
C ILE A 117 -11.94 9.51 13.23
N GLY A 118 -12.73 9.20 12.19
CA GLY A 118 -13.73 10.13 11.62
C GLY A 118 -14.77 10.61 12.61
N GLY A 119 -15.19 9.74 13.55
CA GLY A 119 -16.11 10.14 14.63
C GLY A 119 -15.49 11.17 15.58
N ASP A 120 -14.20 11.01 15.92
CA ASP A 120 -13.50 11.96 16.79
C ASP A 120 -13.13 13.26 16.06
N VAL A 121 -12.92 13.19 14.73
CA VAL A 121 -12.78 14.38 13.89
C VAL A 121 -14.08 15.18 13.88
N THR A 122 -15.21 14.51 13.67
CA THR A 122 -16.55 15.14 13.71
C THR A 122 -16.86 15.73 15.09
N ALA A 123 -16.43 15.07 16.16
CA ALA A 123 -16.61 15.54 17.53
C ALA A 123 -15.61 16.65 17.93
N GLY A 124 -14.66 17.00 17.09
CA GLY A 124 -13.63 18.02 17.36
C GLY A 124 -12.54 17.60 18.32
N LYS A 125 -12.46 16.32 18.69
CA LYS A 125 -11.38 15.76 19.55
C LYS A 125 -10.07 15.61 18.76
N ILE A 126 -10.17 15.20 17.50
CA ILE A 126 -9.06 15.14 16.56
C ILE A 126 -9.28 16.22 15.51
N LYS A 127 -8.26 17.02 15.26
CA LYS A 127 -8.24 18.00 14.19
C LYS A 127 -7.21 17.58 13.14
N ILE A 128 -7.65 17.35 11.92
CA ILE A 128 -6.71 17.13 10.81
C ILE A 128 -6.16 18.49 10.38
N VAL A 129 -4.90 18.73 10.69
CA VAL A 129 -4.21 20.02 10.46
C VAL A 129 -3.43 20.06 9.15
N GLY A 130 -3.35 18.93 8.44
CA GLY A 130 -2.79 18.84 7.12
C GLY A 130 -2.87 17.45 6.55
N GLU A 131 -3.09 17.40 5.25
CA GLU A 131 -3.05 16.19 4.42
C GLU A 131 -2.22 16.46 3.19
N ALA A 132 -1.40 15.50 2.77
CA ALA A 132 -0.62 15.59 1.55
C ALA A 132 -0.49 14.24 0.87
N PHE A 133 -0.47 14.22 -0.47
CA PHE A 133 -0.07 13.07 -1.25
C PHE A 133 1.43 13.11 -1.51
N SER A 134 2.10 11.98 -1.38
CA SER A 134 3.53 11.83 -1.64
C SER A 134 3.73 11.02 -2.92
N ASP A 135 3.91 11.70 -4.04
CA ASP A 135 4.10 11.10 -5.35
C ASP A 135 5.18 10.02 -5.31
N GLY A 136 4.86 8.85 -5.87
CA GLY A 136 5.71 7.68 -5.91
C GLY A 136 5.98 7.04 -4.53
N TRP A 137 5.21 7.37 -3.48
CA TRP A 137 5.41 6.90 -2.10
C TRP A 137 6.78 7.27 -1.51
N LYS A 138 7.40 8.36 -2.00
CA LYS A 138 8.80 8.70 -1.72
C LYS A 138 8.99 9.38 -0.37
N PRO A 139 9.96 8.93 0.44
CA PRO A 139 10.27 9.54 1.74
C PRO A 139 10.62 11.04 1.67
N GLU A 140 11.34 11.47 0.62
CA GLU A 140 11.72 12.86 0.42
C GLU A 140 10.52 13.78 0.15
N ASN A 141 9.48 13.30 -0.55
CA ASN A 141 8.25 14.03 -0.74
C ASN A 141 7.50 14.16 0.60
N ALA A 142 7.36 13.07 1.33
CA ALA A 142 6.74 13.07 2.65
C ALA A 142 7.47 13.97 3.65
N GLN A 143 8.80 14.05 3.61
CA GLN A 143 9.57 14.97 4.44
C GLN A 143 9.21 16.42 4.11
N LYS A 144 9.22 16.79 2.83
CA LYS A 144 8.86 18.12 2.36
C LYS A 144 7.43 18.51 2.72
N ASP A 145 6.47 17.59 2.50
CA ASP A 145 5.07 17.80 2.84
C ASP A 145 4.92 18.04 4.34
N ARG A 146 5.64 17.25 5.14
CA ARG A 146 5.62 17.39 6.58
C ARG A 146 6.21 18.71 7.07
N GLU A 147 7.31 19.17 6.48
CA GLU A 147 7.90 20.49 6.77
C GLU A 147 6.92 21.63 6.49
N GLN A 148 6.15 21.53 5.41
CA GLN A 148 5.10 22.51 5.07
C GLN A 148 3.95 22.47 6.09
N ILE A 149 3.47 21.28 6.47
CA ILE A 149 2.41 21.11 7.46
C ILE A 149 2.87 21.66 8.83
N LEU A 150 4.10 21.39 9.25
CA LEU A 150 4.67 21.91 10.49
C LEU A 150 4.72 23.45 10.48
N THR A 151 5.26 24.02 9.41
CA THR A 151 5.37 25.47 9.27
C THR A 151 4.00 26.15 9.26
N GLY A 152 3.03 25.60 8.52
CA GLY A 152 1.67 26.13 8.44
C GLY A 152 0.88 26.04 9.75
N ASN A 153 1.30 25.19 10.69
CA ASN A 153 0.64 24.98 11.96
C ASN A 153 1.49 25.35 13.18
N ASN A 154 2.54 26.16 13.01
CA ASN A 154 3.44 26.57 14.11
C ASN A 154 3.98 25.37 14.91
N ASN A 155 4.32 24.28 14.24
CA ASN A 155 4.75 23.02 14.82
C ASN A 155 3.71 22.30 15.73
N ALA A 156 2.46 22.74 15.73
CA ALA A 156 1.39 22.16 16.54
C ALA A 156 0.81 20.91 15.87
N VAL A 157 1.56 19.83 15.84
CA VAL A 157 1.12 18.52 15.35
C VAL A 157 1.41 17.47 16.44
N ASP A 158 0.39 16.73 16.81
CA ASP A 158 0.40 15.81 17.94
C ASP A 158 0.54 14.33 17.52
N ALA A 159 0.15 13.99 16.30
CA ALA A 159 0.25 12.64 15.73
C ALA A 159 0.32 12.65 14.22
N VAL A 160 0.83 11.56 13.62
CA VAL A 160 0.94 11.39 12.17
C VAL A 160 0.42 10.02 11.75
N LEU A 161 -0.46 10.00 10.77
CA LEU A 161 -0.83 8.80 10.04
C LEU A 161 -0.11 8.83 8.70
N ALA A 162 0.95 8.03 8.55
CA ALA A 162 1.65 7.87 7.29
C ALA A 162 1.24 6.54 6.65
N GLU A 163 1.00 6.55 5.36
CA GLU A 163 0.49 5.39 4.65
C GLU A 163 1.56 4.36 4.31
N ASN A 164 2.87 4.67 4.49
CA ASN A 164 3.92 3.65 4.49
C ASN A 164 5.11 4.03 5.39
N ASP A 165 6.01 3.08 5.58
CA ASP A 165 7.19 3.20 6.45
C ASP A 165 8.26 4.15 5.90
N GLY A 166 8.44 4.18 4.58
CA GLY A 166 9.34 5.11 3.93
C GLY A 166 8.94 6.55 4.22
N MET A 167 7.67 6.88 3.99
CA MET A 167 7.08 8.20 4.25
C MET A 167 7.04 8.52 5.74
N ALA A 168 6.76 7.54 6.61
CA ALA A 168 6.90 7.72 8.06
C ALA A 168 8.32 8.15 8.43
N GLY A 169 9.34 7.55 7.80
CA GLY A 169 10.74 7.95 7.98
C GLY A 169 11.03 9.39 7.57
N GLY A 170 10.51 9.82 6.42
CA GLY A 170 10.60 11.22 5.95
C GLY A 170 9.91 12.20 6.93
N ALA A 171 8.70 11.85 7.38
CA ALA A 171 7.98 12.64 8.37
C ALA A 171 8.71 12.73 9.71
N ILE A 172 9.32 11.65 10.19
CA ILE A 172 10.15 11.63 11.41
C ILE A 172 11.37 12.53 11.27
N ALA A 173 12.01 12.57 10.09
CA ALA A 173 13.14 13.46 9.85
C ALA A 173 12.72 14.94 10.01
N ALA A 174 11.59 15.35 9.42
CA ALA A 174 11.05 16.70 9.55
C ALA A 174 10.68 17.05 10.99
N LEU A 175 10.03 16.12 11.71
CA LEU A 175 9.67 16.29 13.13
C LEU A 175 10.91 16.46 14.01
N SER A 176 11.90 15.58 13.84
CA SER A 176 13.14 15.59 14.63
C SER A 176 13.95 16.88 14.44
N ALA A 177 13.93 17.45 13.22
CA ALA A 177 14.56 18.74 12.95
C ALA A 177 13.94 19.90 13.78
N GLN A 178 12.70 19.74 14.24
CA GLN A 178 12.00 20.69 15.11
C GLN A 178 12.02 20.24 16.59
N GLY A 179 12.76 19.18 16.93
CA GLY A 179 12.80 18.63 18.29
C GLY A 179 11.51 17.92 18.71
N LEU A 180 10.67 17.53 17.76
CA LEU A 180 9.40 16.87 18.01
C LEU A 180 9.53 15.35 17.89
N ASN A 181 8.88 14.63 18.81
CA ASN A 181 8.68 13.18 18.75
C ASN A 181 7.22 12.89 19.08
N VAL A 182 6.43 12.54 18.07
CA VAL A 182 5.00 12.29 18.19
C VAL A 182 4.67 10.88 17.71
N PRO A 183 3.56 10.26 18.16
CA PRO A 183 3.11 8.99 17.61
C PRO A 183 2.95 9.04 16.10
N ILE A 184 3.54 8.07 15.43
CA ILE A 184 3.48 7.93 13.97
C ILE A 184 3.36 6.45 13.59
N GLY A 185 2.45 6.14 12.66
CA GLY A 185 2.29 4.82 12.09
C GLY A 185 2.73 4.75 10.63
N GLY A 186 2.97 3.54 10.16
CA GLY A 186 3.28 3.21 8.77
C GLY A 186 2.96 1.75 8.49
N GLN A 187 3.26 1.29 7.28
CA GLN A 187 3.13 -0.11 6.85
C GLN A 187 4.35 -0.55 6.05
N ASP A 188 4.43 -1.82 5.77
CA ASP A 188 5.30 -2.66 4.94
C ASP A 188 6.27 -3.51 5.74
N GLY A 189 6.66 -3.12 6.96
CA GLY A 189 7.62 -3.85 7.77
C GLY A 189 9.07 -3.62 7.34
N ASP A 190 9.37 -2.44 6.82
CA ASP A 190 10.72 -2.06 6.41
C ASP A 190 11.72 -2.19 7.57
N LEU A 191 12.91 -2.73 7.32
CA LEU A 191 13.95 -2.87 8.33
C LEU A 191 14.27 -1.55 9.03
N ALA A 192 14.28 -0.44 8.29
CA ALA A 192 14.46 0.89 8.88
C ALA A 192 13.32 1.28 9.82
N ALA A 193 12.07 0.90 9.49
CA ALA A 193 10.91 1.14 10.34
C ALA A 193 10.92 0.26 11.58
N LEU A 194 11.26 -1.01 11.46
CA LEU A 194 11.41 -1.92 12.60
C LEU A 194 12.46 -1.39 13.60
N ASN A 195 13.57 -0.83 13.11
CA ASN A 195 14.55 -0.14 13.95
C ASN A 195 13.96 1.12 14.63
N ARG A 196 13.10 1.89 13.93
CA ARG A 196 12.43 3.05 14.52
C ARG A 196 11.39 2.62 15.56
N VAL A 197 10.66 1.55 15.32
CA VAL A 197 9.73 0.95 16.30
C VAL A 197 10.49 0.49 17.54
N ALA A 198 11.61 -0.21 17.39
CA ALA A 198 12.45 -0.64 18.52
C ALA A 198 12.93 0.54 19.37
N ARG A 199 13.30 1.65 18.74
CA ARG A 199 13.75 2.90 19.41
C ARG A 199 12.60 3.75 19.97
N GLY A 200 11.35 3.45 19.61
CA GLY A 200 10.17 4.22 20.02
C GLY A 200 9.98 5.53 19.27
N THR A 201 10.60 5.69 18.09
CA THR A 201 10.42 6.84 17.21
C THR A 201 9.37 6.61 16.12
N GLN A 202 8.89 5.39 15.97
CA GLN A 202 7.70 5.00 15.20
C GLN A 202 6.84 4.10 16.08
N THR A 203 5.52 4.31 16.09
CA THR A 203 4.60 3.62 17.00
C THR A 203 4.24 2.23 16.48
N VAL A 204 4.01 2.11 15.19
CA VAL A 204 3.64 0.87 14.52
C VAL A 204 4.16 0.85 13.08
N SER A 205 4.59 -0.32 12.63
CA SER A 205 4.69 -0.69 11.23
C SER A 205 3.76 -1.87 10.98
N VAL A 206 2.78 -1.71 10.10
CA VAL A 206 1.87 -2.80 9.75
C VAL A 206 2.55 -3.65 8.69
N TRP A 207 3.04 -4.81 9.09
CA TRP A 207 3.81 -5.68 8.23
C TRP A 207 2.94 -6.37 7.18
N LYS A 208 3.35 -6.23 5.94
CA LYS A 208 2.85 -6.92 4.75
C LYS A 208 3.93 -7.88 4.29
N ASP A 209 3.84 -9.18 4.65
CA ASP A 209 4.89 -10.15 4.30
C ASP A 209 4.98 -10.36 2.79
N SER A 210 5.96 -9.72 2.16
CA SER A 210 6.19 -9.81 0.71
C SER A 210 6.55 -11.23 0.24
N ARG A 211 7.02 -12.12 1.15
CA ARG A 211 7.31 -13.52 0.84
C ARG A 211 6.01 -14.28 0.60
N GLU A 212 4.99 -14.05 1.44
CA GLU A 212 3.66 -14.64 1.29
C GLU A 212 2.98 -14.12 0.02
N LEU A 213 3.04 -12.81 -0.21
CA LEU A 213 2.45 -12.19 -1.40
C LEU A 213 3.10 -12.72 -2.68
N GLY A 214 4.43 -12.77 -2.71
CA GLY A 214 5.18 -13.28 -3.86
C GLY A 214 4.91 -14.75 -4.15
N LYS A 215 4.85 -15.58 -3.09
CA LYS A 215 4.49 -16.99 -3.23
C LYS A 215 3.06 -17.15 -3.78
N ALA A 216 2.10 -16.47 -3.21
CA ALA A 216 0.71 -16.51 -3.67
C ALA A 216 0.58 -16.06 -5.13
N ALA A 217 1.29 -15.00 -5.53
CA ALA A 217 1.29 -14.52 -6.92
C ALA A 217 1.82 -15.58 -7.89
N ALA A 218 2.92 -16.26 -7.54
CA ALA A 218 3.49 -17.31 -8.37
C ALA A 218 2.56 -18.53 -8.47
N ASP A 219 1.97 -18.95 -7.35
CA ASP A 219 1.02 -20.08 -7.32
C ASP A 219 -0.22 -19.77 -8.18
N ILE A 220 -0.80 -18.56 -8.05
CA ILE A 220 -1.96 -18.13 -8.85
C ILE A 220 -1.61 -18.05 -10.33
N ALA A 221 -0.49 -17.40 -10.68
CA ALA A 221 -0.07 -17.23 -12.08
C ALA A 221 0.16 -18.59 -12.74
N SER A 222 0.81 -19.55 -12.04
CA SER A 222 1.04 -20.90 -12.53
C SER A 222 -0.28 -21.67 -12.75
N ALA A 223 -1.23 -21.57 -11.80
CA ALA A 223 -2.55 -22.20 -11.94
C ALA A 223 -3.33 -21.63 -13.14
N LEU A 224 -3.34 -20.31 -13.31
CA LEU A 224 -4.02 -19.64 -14.43
C LEU A 224 -3.37 -19.98 -15.77
N ALA A 225 -2.03 -20.01 -15.86
CA ALA A 225 -1.29 -20.47 -17.03
C ALA A 225 -1.60 -21.93 -17.38
N GLY A 226 -1.89 -22.75 -16.37
CA GLY A 226 -2.35 -24.14 -16.51
C GLY A 226 -3.82 -24.28 -16.94
N GLY A 227 -4.54 -23.18 -17.16
CA GLY A 227 -5.93 -23.16 -17.62
C GLY A 227 -6.97 -23.14 -16.49
N ALA A 228 -6.59 -22.89 -15.24
CA ALA A 228 -7.57 -22.69 -14.16
C ALA A 228 -8.39 -21.42 -14.43
N ALA A 229 -9.69 -21.45 -14.13
CA ALA A 229 -10.51 -20.24 -14.16
C ALA A 229 -10.20 -19.36 -12.93
N LEU A 230 -10.44 -18.04 -13.05
CA LEU A 230 -10.16 -17.07 -11.98
C LEU A 230 -10.93 -17.41 -10.68
N ASP A 231 -12.16 -17.89 -10.78
CA ASP A 231 -13.00 -18.29 -9.64
C ASP A 231 -12.67 -19.67 -9.09
N ALA A 232 -11.83 -20.45 -9.77
CA ALA A 232 -11.36 -21.74 -9.31
C ALA A 232 -10.08 -21.64 -8.44
N ILE A 233 -9.49 -20.47 -8.31
CA ILE A 233 -8.35 -20.24 -7.43
C ILE A 233 -8.78 -20.42 -5.97
N PRO A 234 -8.09 -21.26 -5.18
CA PRO A 234 -8.46 -21.51 -3.79
C PRO A 234 -8.47 -20.23 -2.94
N ASN A 235 -9.50 -20.07 -2.12
CA ASN A 235 -9.74 -18.90 -1.26
C ASN A 235 -10.04 -17.59 -2.02
N ALA A 236 -10.25 -17.63 -3.33
CA ALA A 236 -10.72 -16.47 -4.06
C ALA A 236 -12.12 -16.04 -3.60
N VAL A 237 -12.31 -14.75 -3.45
CA VAL A 237 -13.60 -14.11 -3.14
C VAL A 237 -14.01 -13.19 -4.28
N LYS A 238 -15.32 -12.97 -4.44
CA LYS A 238 -15.83 -11.91 -5.31
C LYS A 238 -15.73 -10.58 -4.58
N TRP A 239 -15.21 -9.58 -5.27
CA TRP A 239 -14.99 -8.24 -4.71
C TRP A 239 -15.22 -7.16 -5.76
N SER A 240 -15.84 -6.05 -5.37
CA SER A 240 -16.17 -4.92 -6.25
C SER A 240 -15.98 -3.57 -5.55
N GLY A 241 -15.02 -3.48 -4.63
CA GLY A 241 -14.77 -2.27 -3.84
C GLY A 241 -13.86 -1.24 -4.49
N GLY A 242 -13.55 -1.37 -5.79
CA GLY A 242 -12.81 -0.35 -6.55
C GLY A 242 -13.70 0.81 -7.01
N ASP A 243 -13.07 1.86 -7.54
CA ASP A 243 -13.75 3.08 -7.98
C ASP A 243 -14.75 2.84 -9.14
N LYS A 244 -14.49 1.83 -9.98
CA LYS A 244 -15.32 1.48 -11.13
C LYS A 244 -16.43 0.47 -10.77
N GLY A 245 -16.35 -0.13 -9.56
CA GLY A 245 -17.31 -1.15 -9.10
C GLY A 245 -17.28 -2.44 -9.91
N VAL A 246 -16.16 -2.76 -10.57
CA VAL A 246 -16.00 -3.98 -11.35
C VAL A 246 -15.90 -5.17 -10.41
N GLU A 247 -16.75 -6.19 -10.59
CA GLU A 247 -16.65 -7.44 -9.83
C GLU A 247 -15.44 -8.25 -10.31
N MET A 248 -14.53 -8.56 -9.40
CA MET A 248 -13.30 -9.26 -9.64
C MET A 248 -13.17 -10.48 -8.72
N ASN A 249 -12.29 -11.41 -9.09
CA ASN A 249 -11.82 -12.45 -8.18
C ASN A 249 -10.58 -11.94 -7.45
N ALA A 250 -10.58 -12.03 -6.11
CA ALA A 250 -9.53 -11.45 -5.28
C ALA A 250 -9.11 -12.36 -4.12
N ILE A 251 -7.89 -12.19 -3.67
CA ILE A 251 -7.40 -12.69 -2.38
C ILE A 251 -6.82 -11.51 -1.61
N PHE A 252 -7.23 -11.39 -0.34
CA PHE A 252 -6.72 -10.40 0.61
C PHE A 252 -5.93 -11.13 1.70
N LEU A 253 -4.61 -10.89 1.76
CA LEU A 253 -3.76 -11.41 2.81
C LEU A 253 -3.94 -10.58 4.09
N ALA A 254 -3.80 -11.23 5.25
CA ALA A 254 -3.91 -10.54 6.53
C ALA A 254 -2.62 -9.77 6.87
N PRO A 255 -2.71 -8.47 7.17
CA PRO A 255 -1.56 -7.71 7.65
C PRO A 255 -1.31 -8.00 9.14
N THR A 256 -0.06 -7.77 9.60
CA THR A 256 0.32 -7.97 11.00
C THR A 256 0.85 -6.66 11.60
N PRO A 257 0.23 -6.09 12.65
CA PRO A 257 0.77 -4.92 13.34
C PRO A 257 2.07 -5.27 14.07
N ILE A 258 3.14 -4.53 13.80
CA ILE A 258 4.40 -4.64 14.53
C ILE A 258 4.60 -3.40 15.38
N THR A 259 4.61 -3.62 16.67
CA THR A 259 4.89 -2.61 17.69
C THR A 259 6.13 -3.01 18.49
N LYS A 260 6.53 -2.19 19.47
CA LYS A 260 7.66 -2.50 20.33
C LYS A 260 7.46 -3.82 21.10
N ASP A 261 6.21 -4.20 21.36
CA ASP A 261 5.88 -5.35 22.21
C ASP A 261 5.98 -6.70 21.48
N ASN A 262 6.00 -6.71 20.14
CA ASN A 262 5.99 -7.93 19.34
C ASN A 262 7.01 -7.94 18.19
N LEU A 263 8.09 -7.17 18.30
CA LEU A 263 9.17 -7.14 17.29
C LEU A 263 9.77 -8.51 16.96
N ASN A 264 9.71 -9.46 17.91
CA ASN A 264 10.19 -10.83 17.69
C ASN A 264 9.46 -11.58 16.57
N VAL A 265 8.27 -11.14 16.17
CA VAL A 265 7.49 -11.76 15.06
C VAL A 265 8.20 -11.62 13.72
N VAL A 266 9.07 -10.61 13.56
CA VAL A 266 9.75 -10.30 12.29
C VAL A 266 11.28 -10.44 12.37
N ILE A 267 11.82 -11.00 13.47
CA ILE A 267 13.26 -11.13 13.74
C ILE A 267 13.68 -12.63 13.73
N ASP A 268 13.20 -13.42 12.82
CA ASP A 268 13.66 -14.82 12.62
C ASP A 268 14.77 -14.93 11.56
#